data_76e91931efad09b0e44a88e31d287831
#
_entry.id   76e91931efad09b0e44a88e31d287831
#
_cell.length_a   1.000
_cell.length_b   1.000
_cell.length_c   1.000
_cell.angle_alpha   90.00
_cell.angle_beta   90.00
_cell.angle_gamma   90.00
#
_symmetry.space_group_name_H-M   'P 1'
#
loop_
_entity.id
_entity.type
_entity.pdbx_description
1 polymer ?
#
loop_
_entity_poly.entity_id
_entity_poly.type
_entity_poly.pdbx_seq_one_letter_code
_entity_poly.pdbx_strand_id
1 'polypeptide(L)'
;WQRPTQGKVVADFGGGNKGVDIAGNAGQPVLAAADGKVVYAGSGLREYGNLVIIQHNSSFLTAYGHNQKLLVGEGQQVKRGQQVALMGNTDASRTQLHFEVRQNGKPVNPNSYIAF
;
A
#
# COMPACT_ATOMS: atom_id res chain seq x y z
N TRP A 1 9.50 2.55 -9.96
CA TRP A 1 8.53 2.85 -8.91
C TRP A 1 9.23 3.37 -7.68
N GLN A 2 8.54 4.18 -6.90
CA GLN A 2 9.13 4.75 -5.70
C GLN A 2 8.59 4.08 -4.44
N ARG A 3 9.31 4.25 -3.33
CA ARG A 3 8.85 3.78 -2.02
C ARG A 3 7.51 4.44 -1.65
N PRO A 4 6.55 3.66 -1.13
CA PRO A 4 5.26 4.22 -0.71
C PRO A 4 5.35 5.00 0.60
N THR A 5 6.37 4.78 1.41
CA THR A 5 6.60 5.51 2.66
C THR A 5 8.05 5.34 3.11
N GLN A 6 8.47 6.17 4.06
CA GLN A 6 9.77 6.05 4.71
C GLN A 6 9.66 5.09 5.90
N GLY A 7 10.77 4.48 6.27
CA GLY A 7 10.83 3.62 7.43
C GLY A 7 11.50 2.28 7.15
N LYS A 8 11.59 1.49 8.21
CA LYS A 8 12.27 0.18 8.17
C LYS A 8 11.28 -0.92 7.78
N VAL A 9 11.67 -1.79 6.88
CA VAL A 9 10.92 -3.01 6.59
C VAL A 9 11.04 -3.93 7.81
N VAL A 10 9.92 -4.24 8.43
CA VAL A 10 9.86 -5.08 9.64
C VAL A 10 9.35 -6.49 9.35
N ALA A 11 8.74 -6.69 8.18
CA ALA A 11 8.33 -8.01 7.70
C ALA A 11 8.45 -8.02 6.18
N ASP A 12 9.17 -9.00 5.66
CA ASP A 12 9.42 -9.09 4.23
C ASP A 12 8.44 -10.02 3.54
N PHE A 13 8.44 -10.00 2.21
CA PHE A 13 7.61 -10.86 1.39
C PHE A 13 8.01 -12.32 1.58
N GLY A 14 7.00 -13.19 1.63
CA GLY A 14 7.21 -14.63 1.77
C GLY A 14 6.80 -15.13 3.15
N GLY A 15 6.85 -16.46 3.36
CA GLY A 15 6.47 -17.04 4.63
C GLY A 15 5.03 -16.71 5.05
N GLY A 16 4.10 -16.57 4.10
CA GLY A 16 2.72 -16.18 4.36
C GLY A 16 2.46 -14.70 4.27
N ASN A 17 3.50 -13.84 4.18
CA ASN A 17 3.32 -12.41 3.98
C ASN A 17 3.23 -12.11 2.48
N LYS A 18 2.11 -11.51 2.06
CA LYS A 18 1.83 -11.23 0.65
C LYS A 18 2.45 -9.94 0.14
N GLY A 19 3.12 -9.21 1.00
CA GLY A 19 3.77 -7.95 0.67
C GLY A 19 4.90 -7.66 1.62
N VAL A 20 5.18 -6.37 1.85
CA VAL A 20 6.16 -5.93 2.85
C VAL A 20 5.46 -5.05 3.87
N ASP A 21 5.90 -5.11 5.13
CA ASP A 21 5.40 -4.25 6.19
C ASP A 21 6.49 -3.26 6.57
N ILE A 22 6.15 -1.97 6.56
CA ILE A 22 7.09 -0.87 6.81
C ILE A 22 6.64 -0.13 8.06
N ALA A 23 7.49 -0.14 9.10
CA ALA A 23 7.20 0.57 10.34
C ALA A 23 7.27 2.08 10.15
N GLY A 24 6.43 2.81 10.89
CA GLY A 24 6.42 4.25 10.84
C GLY A 24 5.58 4.83 11.95
N ASN A 25 5.19 6.08 11.78
CA ASN A 25 4.42 6.82 12.77
C ASN A 25 2.98 7.03 12.31
N ALA A 26 2.05 7.09 13.27
CA ALA A 26 0.66 7.41 12.97
C ALA A 26 0.58 8.77 12.26
N GLY A 27 -0.17 8.82 11.17
CA GLY A 27 -0.30 10.04 10.35
C GLY A 27 0.81 10.27 9.34
N GLN A 28 1.80 9.38 9.28
CA GLN A 28 2.87 9.49 8.29
C GLN A 28 2.30 9.36 6.87
N PRO A 29 2.75 10.17 5.91
CA PRO A 29 2.25 10.09 4.55
C PRO A 29 2.50 8.75 3.88
N VAL A 30 1.48 8.25 3.16
CA VAL A 30 1.58 7.09 2.30
C VAL A 30 1.39 7.58 0.86
N LEU A 31 2.33 7.24 -0.01
CA LEU A 31 2.44 7.80 -1.35
C LEU A 31 2.19 6.74 -2.41
N ALA A 32 1.57 7.14 -3.53
CA ALA A 32 1.42 6.26 -4.67
C ALA A 32 2.79 5.87 -5.23
N ALA A 33 3.03 4.58 -5.41
CA ALA A 33 4.31 4.07 -5.91
C ALA A 33 4.54 4.45 -7.38
N ALA A 34 3.48 4.67 -8.15
CA ALA A 34 3.51 5.06 -9.55
C ALA A 34 2.17 5.69 -9.93
N ASP A 35 2.11 6.28 -11.12
CA ASP A 35 0.85 6.80 -11.67
C ASP A 35 -0.18 5.67 -11.78
N GLY A 36 -1.45 6.00 -11.59
CA GLY A 36 -2.50 5.02 -11.74
C GLY A 36 -3.88 5.56 -11.38
N LYS A 37 -4.82 4.62 -11.24
CA LYS A 37 -6.20 4.91 -10.90
C LYS A 37 -6.59 4.13 -9.65
N VAL A 38 -7.23 4.80 -8.70
CA VAL A 38 -7.74 4.15 -7.49
C VAL A 38 -8.91 3.25 -7.89
N VAL A 39 -8.78 1.95 -7.67
CA VAL A 39 -9.82 0.97 -7.98
C VAL A 39 -10.52 0.45 -6.71
N TYR A 40 -9.99 0.74 -5.53
CA TYR A 40 -10.61 0.44 -4.27
C TYR A 40 -10.12 1.41 -3.20
N ALA A 41 -11.04 1.90 -2.36
CA ALA A 41 -10.72 2.71 -1.19
C ALA A 41 -11.77 2.43 -0.13
N GLY A 42 -11.40 1.75 0.96
CA GLY A 42 -12.36 1.39 1.99
C GLY A 42 -11.80 0.44 3.03
N SER A 43 -12.67 -0.06 3.89
CA SER A 43 -12.32 -0.92 5.02
C SER A 43 -13.06 -2.27 5.00
N GLY A 44 -13.55 -2.67 3.84
CA GLY A 44 -14.36 -3.88 3.70
C GLY A 44 -13.57 -5.18 3.61
N LEU A 45 -12.25 -5.13 3.50
CA LEU A 45 -11.41 -6.32 3.42
C LEU A 45 -10.70 -6.54 4.75
N ARG A 46 -10.99 -7.69 5.39
CA ARG A 46 -10.37 -8.06 6.67
C ARG A 46 -8.86 -8.10 6.56
N GLU A 47 -8.20 -7.79 7.67
CA GLU A 47 -6.76 -7.86 7.82
C GLU A 47 -6.01 -6.72 7.12
N TYR A 48 -6.69 -5.96 6.25
CA TYR A 48 -6.07 -4.81 5.60
C TYR A 48 -6.41 -3.48 6.28
N GLY A 49 -7.50 -3.44 7.06
CA GLY A 49 -7.99 -2.21 7.64
C GLY A 49 -8.43 -1.23 6.55
N ASN A 50 -8.09 0.04 6.72
CA ASN A 50 -8.35 1.03 5.68
C ASN A 50 -7.35 0.85 4.54
N LEU A 51 -7.85 0.49 3.36
CA LEU A 51 -7.06 0.01 2.22
C LEU A 51 -7.30 0.88 1.00
N VAL A 52 -6.21 1.22 0.30
CA VAL A 52 -6.25 1.80 -1.05
C VAL A 52 -5.61 0.80 -2.01
N ILE A 53 -6.23 0.57 -3.16
CA ILE A 53 -5.66 -0.22 -4.25
C ILE A 53 -5.59 0.67 -5.48
N ILE A 54 -4.40 0.74 -6.11
CA ILE A 54 -4.16 1.52 -7.31
C ILE A 54 -3.82 0.58 -8.46
N GLN A 55 -4.51 0.75 -9.59
CA GLN A 55 -4.22 0.05 -10.83
C GLN A 55 -3.30 0.91 -11.68
N HIS A 56 -2.13 0.39 -12.02
CA HIS A 56 -1.12 1.12 -12.79
C HIS A 56 -1.22 0.84 -14.29
N ASN A 57 -1.58 -0.40 -14.64
CA ASN A 57 -1.80 -0.82 -16.03
C ASN A 57 -2.62 -2.12 -16.01
N SER A 58 -2.71 -2.80 -17.16
CA SER A 58 -3.51 -4.03 -17.26
C SER A 58 -3.01 -5.19 -16.40
N SER A 59 -1.75 -5.12 -15.94
CA SER A 59 -1.11 -6.23 -15.22
C SER A 59 -0.84 -5.95 -13.75
N PHE A 60 -0.59 -4.69 -13.35
CA PHE A 60 -0.09 -4.35 -12.02
C PHE A 60 -1.04 -3.53 -11.18
N LEU A 61 -1.19 -3.96 -9.92
CA LEU A 61 -1.85 -3.23 -8.85
C LEU A 61 -0.87 -3.04 -7.70
N THR A 62 -1.04 -1.95 -6.92
CA THR A 62 -0.40 -1.82 -5.61
C THR A 62 -1.47 -1.60 -4.56
N ALA A 63 -1.24 -2.14 -3.37
CA ALA A 63 -2.16 -2.07 -2.25
C ALA A 63 -1.47 -1.48 -1.02
N TYR A 64 -2.19 -0.63 -0.29
CA TYR A 64 -1.68 0.15 0.83
C TYR A 64 -2.64 -0.02 2.00
N GLY A 65 -2.27 -0.83 2.98
CA GLY A 65 -3.14 -1.23 4.10
C GLY A 65 -2.75 -0.65 5.45
N HIS A 66 -3.66 -0.80 6.42
CA HIS A 66 -3.56 -0.37 7.81
C HIS A 66 -3.59 1.14 8.03
N ASN A 67 -4.08 1.90 7.05
CA ASN A 67 -4.12 3.36 7.15
C ASN A 67 -5.10 3.83 8.21
N GLN A 68 -4.80 4.95 8.86
CA GLN A 68 -5.77 5.60 9.74
C GLN A 68 -6.75 6.47 8.97
N LYS A 69 -6.35 6.99 7.80
CA LYS A 69 -7.20 7.86 6.97
C LYS A 69 -6.87 7.67 5.51
N LEU A 70 -7.89 7.59 4.67
CA LEU A 70 -7.75 7.55 3.21
C LEU A 70 -7.96 8.96 2.66
N LEU A 71 -7.07 9.39 1.75
CA LEU A 71 -7.10 10.73 1.17
C LEU A 71 -7.62 10.75 -0.27
N VAL A 72 -7.92 9.57 -0.82
CA VAL A 72 -8.41 9.39 -2.20
C VAL A 72 -9.62 8.47 -2.19
N GLY A 73 -10.39 8.53 -3.27
CA GLY A 73 -11.56 7.68 -3.47
C GLY A 73 -11.48 6.89 -4.77
N GLU A 74 -12.34 5.88 -4.89
CA GLU A 74 -12.41 5.06 -6.09
C GLU A 74 -12.69 5.91 -7.32
N GLY A 75 -11.99 5.57 -8.40
CA GLY A 75 -12.11 6.29 -9.67
C GLY A 75 -11.13 7.45 -9.83
N GLN A 76 -10.48 7.88 -8.75
CA GLN A 76 -9.57 9.02 -8.80
C GLN A 76 -8.25 8.64 -9.49
N GLN A 77 -7.76 9.51 -10.37
CA GLN A 77 -6.43 9.41 -10.96
C GLN A 77 -5.40 9.93 -9.96
N VAL A 78 -4.29 9.23 -9.82
CA VAL A 78 -3.20 9.63 -8.93
C VAL A 78 -1.88 9.62 -9.68
N LYS A 79 -0.96 10.45 -9.22
CA LYS A 79 0.40 10.55 -9.76
C LYS A 79 1.37 9.88 -8.80
N ARG A 80 2.47 9.37 -9.34
CA ARG A 80 3.60 8.86 -8.55
C ARG A 80 3.98 9.90 -7.49
N GLY A 81 4.09 9.46 -6.24
CA GLY A 81 4.45 10.33 -5.14
C GLY A 81 3.31 11.13 -4.53
N GLN A 82 2.11 11.05 -5.09
CA GLN A 82 0.95 11.72 -4.51
C GLN A 82 0.55 11.04 -3.20
N GLN A 83 0.20 11.84 -2.19
CA GLN A 83 -0.32 11.29 -0.94
C GLN A 83 -1.68 10.65 -1.18
N VAL A 84 -1.81 9.38 -0.77
CA VAL A 84 -3.06 8.63 -0.94
C VAL A 84 -3.70 8.23 0.39
N ALA A 85 -2.90 8.24 1.47
CA ALA A 85 -3.40 7.87 2.79
C ALA A 85 -2.44 8.37 3.87
N LEU A 86 -2.86 8.23 5.11
CA LEU A 86 -2.04 8.46 6.30
C LEU A 86 -1.89 7.13 7.03
N MET A 87 -0.65 6.79 7.39
CA MET A 87 -0.33 5.53 8.06
C MET A 87 -1.03 5.41 9.40
N GLY A 88 -1.46 4.20 9.74
CA GLY A 88 -2.09 3.89 11.01
C GLY A 88 -1.85 2.46 11.43
N ASN A 89 -2.78 1.94 12.23
CA ASN A 89 -2.72 0.57 12.75
C ASN A 89 -4.07 -0.15 12.62
N THR A 90 -4.91 0.26 11.69
CA THR A 90 -6.21 -0.39 11.49
C THR A 90 -5.99 -1.85 11.08
N ASP A 91 -6.64 -2.77 11.80
CA ASP A 91 -6.46 -4.22 11.67
C ASP A 91 -4.99 -4.68 11.76
N ALA A 92 -4.17 -3.98 12.54
CA ALA A 92 -2.77 -4.33 12.75
C ALA A 92 -2.41 -4.18 14.23
N SER A 93 -1.39 -4.92 14.69
CA SER A 93 -0.92 -4.88 16.07
C SER A 93 0.03 -3.71 16.34
N ARG A 94 0.51 -3.05 15.28
CA ARG A 94 1.43 -1.91 15.37
C ARG A 94 1.15 -0.92 14.23
N THR A 95 1.66 0.31 14.38
CA THR A 95 1.60 1.29 13.31
C THR A 95 2.58 0.90 12.22
N GLN A 96 2.06 0.62 11.04
CA GLN A 96 2.86 0.18 9.89
C GLN A 96 2.05 0.30 8.61
N LEU A 97 2.75 0.39 7.47
CA LEU A 97 2.14 0.23 6.16
C LEU A 97 2.32 -1.21 5.71
N HIS A 98 1.22 -1.87 5.32
CA HIS A 98 1.28 -3.11 4.57
C HIS A 98 1.18 -2.78 3.09
N PHE A 99 2.23 -3.06 2.34
CA PHE A 99 2.33 -2.71 0.92
C PHE A 99 2.44 -3.97 0.08
N GLU A 100 1.56 -4.11 -0.92
CA GLU A 100 1.59 -5.24 -1.85
C GLU A 100 1.75 -4.77 -3.27
N VAL A 101 2.47 -5.56 -4.06
CA VAL A 101 2.48 -5.49 -5.52
C VAL A 101 1.81 -6.75 -6.03
N ARG A 102 0.82 -6.59 -6.89
CA ARG A 102 0.13 -7.73 -7.51
C ARG A 102 0.27 -7.67 -9.01
N GLN A 103 0.68 -8.79 -9.59
CA GLN A 103 0.77 -8.95 -11.03
C GLN A 103 -0.26 -9.98 -11.47
N ASN A 104 -1.20 -9.57 -12.34
CA ASN A 104 -2.29 -10.42 -12.81
C ASN A 104 -3.07 -11.05 -11.64
N GLY A 105 -3.31 -10.25 -10.59
CA GLY A 105 -4.06 -10.66 -9.41
C GLY A 105 -3.26 -11.47 -8.37
N LYS A 106 -2.00 -11.77 -8.62
CA LYS A 106 -1.18 -12.57 -7.71
C LYS A 106 -0.15 -11.70 -6.98
N PRO A 107 -0.01 -11.86 -5.65
CA PRO A 107 1.05 -11.16 -4.93
C PRO A 107 2.42 -11.56 -5.46
N VAL A 108 3.27 -10.56 -5.70
CA VAL A 108 4.66 -10.76 -6.11
C VAL A 108 5.57 -9.98 -5.17
N ASN A 109 6.86 -10.31 -5.17
CA ASN A 109 7.81 -9.69 -4.25
C ASN A 109 8.00 -8.20 -4.59
N PRO A 110 7.59 -7.27 -3.70
CA PRO A 110 7.77 -5.84 -3.95
C PRO A 110 9.22 -5.42 -4.14
N ASN A 111 10.17 -6.16 -3.57
CA ASN A 111 11.60 -5.85 -3.71
C ASN A 111 12.08 -5.96 -5.16
N SER A 112 11.34 -6.64 -6.02
CA SER A 112 11.68 -6.73 -7.45
C SER A 112 11.38 -5.43 -8.20
N TYR A 113 10.62 -4.52 -7.61
CA TYR A 113 10.15 -3.30 -8.27
C TYR A 113 10.58 -2.02 -7.56
N ILE A 114 10.87 -2.11 -6.28
CA ILE A 114 11.19 -0.96 -5.42
C ILE A 114 12.38 -1.32 -4.55
N ALA A 115 13.32 -0.38 -4.43
CA ALA A 115 14.43 -0.51 -3.46
C ALA A 115 13.95 -0.01 -2.10
N PHE A 116 13.89 -0.91 -1.15
CA PHE A 116 13.50 -0.56 0.23
C PHE A 116 14.73 -0.38 1.17
#